data_c7593e59e25582f347c1b0580703a917
#
_entry.id   c7593e59e25582f347c1b0580703a917
#
_cell.length_a   1.000
_cell.length_b   1.000
_cell.length_c   1.000
_cell.angle_alpha   90.00
_cell.angle_beta   90.00
_cell.angle_gamma   90.00
#
_symmetry.space_group_name_H-M   'P 1'
#
loop_
_entity.id
_entity.type
_entity.pdbx_description
1 polymer ?
#
loop_
_entity_poly.entity_id
_entity_poly.type
_entity_poly.pdbx_seq_one_letter_code
_entity_poly.pdbx_strand_id
1 'polypeptide(L)'
;MQPHPRLAAAGRRTSGLGLAAAGALHLLWATGSPWPARSRDALADAVAGSPAGLPPAPLTAAVGAGLLVASAGTATTVAPRVQNVVRGVVGTGLLARAALGGRRTTVLLGMPAPSATFVRLDARAYRPLVAVLGAAVLAGIEPVPTCRALRA
;
A
#
# COMPACT_ATOMS: atom_id res chain seq x y z
N MET A 1 15.04 -19.88 -10.56
CA MET A 1 13.92 -20.47 -9.83
C MET A 1 12.66 -19.74 -10.30
N GLN A 2 11.76 -20.40 -11.02
CA GLN A 2 10.53 -19.78 -11.55
C GLN A 2 9.48 -19.71 -10.43
N PRO A 3 8.83 -18.57 -10.21
CA PRO A 3 7.77 -18.49 -9.21
C PRO A 3 6.62 -19.41 -9.63
N HIS A 4 6.08 -20.16 -8.66
CA HIS A 4 4.98 -21.08 -8.88
C HIS A 4 3.74 -20.29 -9.34
N PRO A 5 3.06 -20.62 -10.46
CA PRO A 5 1.98 -19.81 -11.03
C PRO A 5 0.81 -19.56 -10.06
N ARG A 6 0.54 -20.51 -9.17
CA ARG A 6 -0.48 -20.36 -8.12
C ARG A 6 -0.08 -19.30 -7.09
N LEU A 7 1.20 -19.21 -6.74
CA LEU A 7 1.70 -18.21 -5.79
C LEU A 7 1.62 -16.80 -6.38
N ALA A 8 1.99 -16.63 -7.65
CA ALA A 8 1.86 -15.36 -8.34
C ALA A 8 0.39 -14.91 -8.44
N ALA A 9 -0.53 -15.82 -8.77
CA ALA A 9 -1.96 -15.51 -8.81
C ALA A 9 -2.51 -15.12 -7.42
N ALA A 10 -2.11 -15.84 -6.36
CA ALA A 10 -2.49 -15.51 -4.99
C ALA A 10 -1.94 -14.13 -4.59
N GLY A 11 -0.68 -13.85 -4.88
CA GLY A 11 -0.05 -12.55 -4.61
C GLY A 11 -0.80 -11.39 -5.27
N ARG A 12 -1.16 -11.52 -6.54
CA ARG A 12 -1.95 -10.52 -7.27
C ARG A 12 -3.34 -10.29 -6.66
N ARG A 13 -4.04 -11.35 -6.27
CA ARG A 13 -5.37 -11.23 -5.62
C ARG A 13 -5.25 -10.54 -4.26
N THR A 14 -4.34 -10.99 -3.42
CA THR A 14 -4.13 -10.42 -2.08
C THR A 14 -3.72 -8.96 -2.16
N SER A 15 -2.76 -8.61 -3.01
CA SER A 15 -2.31 -7.22 -3.17
C SER A 15 -3.39 -6.34 -3.78
N GLY A 16 -4.10 -6.81 -4.82
CA GLY A 16 -5.20 -6.07 -5.43
C GLY A 16 -6.29 -5.74 -4.42
N LEU A 17 -6.80 -6.75 -3.68
CA LEU A 17 -7.84 -6.54 -2.67
C LEU A 17 -7.36 -5.65 -1.52
N GLY A 18 -6.14 -5.85 -1.03
CA GLY A 18 -5.61 -5.05 0.08
C GLY A 18 -5.40 -3.59 -0.30
N LEU A 19 -4.83 -3.32 -1.48
CA LEU A 19 -4.66 -1.95 -1.98
C LEU A 19 -6.00 -1.28 -2.29
N ALA A 20 -6.98 -2.03 -2.85
CA ALA A 20 -8.32 -1.51 -3.09
C ALA A 20 -9.03 -1.13 -1.78
N ALA A 21 -8.95 -1.98 -0.76
CA ALA A 21 -9.53 -1.69 0.55
C ALA A 21 -8.89 -0.46 1.19
N ALA A 22 -7.57 -0.34 1.14
CA ALA A 22 -6.86 0.84 1.64
C ALA A 22 -7.25 2.10 0.85
N GLY A 23 -7.35 2.02 -0.47
CA GLY A 23 -7.80 3.13 -1.32
C GLY A 23 -9.22 3.58 -1.00
N ALA A 24 -10.15 2.64 -0.85
CA ALA A 24 -11.53 2.91 -0.47
C ALA A 24 -11.64 3.60 0.90
N LEU A 25 -10.83 3.17 1.88
CA LEU A 25 -10.77 3.82 3.19
C LEU A 25 -10.30 5.28 3.08
N HIS A 26 -9.26 5.56 2.29
CA HIS A 26 -8.78 6.93 2.09
C HIS A 26 -9.82 7.81 1.41
N LEU A 27 -10.55 7.28 0.41
CA LEU A 27 -11.66 8.00 -0.21
C LEU A 27 -12.79 8.29 0.80
N LEU A 28 -13.13 7.30 1.63
CA LEU A 28 -14.10 7.48 2.70
C LEU A 28 -13.67 8.56 3.70
N TRP A 29 -12.40 8.60 4.10
CA TRP A 29 -11.87 9.64 4.99
C TRP A 29 -11.86 11.03 4.33
N ALA A 30 -11.63 11.09 3.02
CA ALA A 30 -11.70 12.33 2.25
C ALA A 30 -13.12 12.94 2.23
N THR A 31 -14.18 12.13 2.34
CA THR A 31 -15.57 12.65 2.49
C THR A 31 -15.85 13.24 3.88
N GLY A 32 -14.92 13.12 4.82
CA GLY A 32 -15.12 13.58 6.20
C GLY A 32 -15.52 12.48 7.17
N SER A 33 -15.77 11.25 6.72
CA SER A 33 -16.12 10.13 7.59
C SER A 33 -14.98 9.79 8.55
N PRO A 34 -15.25 9.63 9.85
CA PRO A 34 -14.24 9.18 10.82
C PRO A 34 -14.11 7.66 10.89
N TRP A 35 -14.94 6.89 10.17
CA TRP A 35 -14.97 5.44 10.30
C TRP A 35 -13.59 4.80 10.02
N PRO A 36 -13.12 3.83 10.80
CA PRO A 36 -13.80 3.10 11.89
C PRO A 36 -13.64 3.75 13.28
N ALA A 37 -13.04 4.93 13.39
CA ALA A 37 -12.89 5.63 14.65
C ALA A 37 -14.20 6.33 15.06
N ARG A 38 -14.25 6.80 16.33
CA ARG A 38 -15.42 7.48 16.88
C ARG A 38 -15.49 8.97 16.51
N SER A 39 -14.34 9.57 16.16
CA SER A 39 -14.22 10.98 15.77
C SER A 39 -13.08 11.17 14.77
N ARG A 40 -13.04 12.32 14.10
CA ARG A 40 -11.93 12.67 13.19
C ARG A 40 -10.60 12.81 13.91
N ASP A 41 -10.60 13.33 15.14
CA ASP A 41 -9.39 13.46 15.95
C ASP A 41 -8.83 12.09 16.35
N ALA A 42 -9.73 11.17 16.77
CA ALA A 42 -9.34 9.80 17.07
C ALA A 42 -8.81 9.05 15.83
N LEU A 43 -9.38 9.33 14.64
CA LEU A 43 -8.88 8.78 13.38
C LEU A 43 -7.49 9.37 13.06
N ALA A 44 -7.32 10.67 13.17
CA ALA A 44 -6.05 11.36 12.91
C ALA A 44 -4.94 10.86 13.85
N ASP A 45 -5.25 10.70 15.14
CA ASP A 45 -4.33 10.13 16.12
C ASP A 45 -3.92 8.70 15.74
N ALA A 46 -4.88 7.87 15.31
CA ALA A 46 -4.63 6.48 14.98
C ALA A 46 -3.83 6.29 13.68
N VAL A 47 -4.15 7.03 12.60
CA VAL A 47 -3.61 6.75 11.26
C VAL A 47 -2.52 7.71 10.81
N ALA A 48 -2.51 8.94 11.31
CA ALA A 48 -1.50 9.96 11.00
C ALA A 48 -0.57 10.26 12.18
N GLY A 49 -1.02 9.96 13.41
CA GLY A 49 -0.29 10.28 14.63
C GLY A 49 -0.14 11.78 14.86
N SER A 50 -0.98 12.59 14.22
CA SER A 50 -0.84 14.03 14.16
C SER A 50 -1.89 14.74 15.02
N PRO A 51 -1.49 15.60 15.96
CA PRO A 51 -2.43 16.47 16.69
C PRO A 51 -3.05 17.54 15.78
N ALA A 52 -2.45 17.82 14.63
CA ALA A 52 -2.98 18.77 13.64
C ALA A 52 -4.13 18.22 12.80
N GLY A 53 -4.53 16.96 13.02
CA GLY A 53 -5.61 16.30 12.30
C GLY A 53 -5.15 15.51 11.08
N LEU A 54 -6.11 15.10 10.26
CA LEU A 54 -5.87 14.41 8.99
C LEU A 54 -5.38 15.41 7.93
N PRO A 55 -4.61 14.93 6.93
CA PRO A 55 -4.28 15.73 5.76
C PRO A 55 -5.55 16.29 5.08
N PRO A 56 -5.43 17.39 4.31
CA PRO A 56 -6.55 17.96 3.57
C PRO A 56 -7.27 16.91 2.70
N ALA A 57 -8.59 17.05 2.57
CA ALA A 57 -9.42 16.08 1.82
C ALA A 57 -8.92 15.82 0.39
N PRO A 58 -8.46 16.80 -0.41
CA PRO A 58 -7.93 16.55 -1.74
C PRO A 58 -6.68 15.65 -1.72
N LEU A 59 -5.78 15.85 -0.75
CA LEU A 59 -4.57 15.03 -0.62
C LEU A 59 -4.93 13.61 -0.18
N THR A 60 -5.85 13.46 0.77
CA THR A 60 -6.34 12.14 1.21
C THR A 60 -7.03 11.40 0.05
N ALA A 61 -7.83 12.10 -0.76
CA ALA A 61 -8.45 11.55 -1.96
C ALA A 61 -7.42 11.14 -3.02
N ALA A 62 -6.37 11.95 -3.23
CA ALA A 62 -5.30 11.62 -4.18
C ALA A 62 -4.55 10.35 -3.77
N VAL A 63 -4.27 10.16 -2.47
CA VAL A 63 -3.70 8.92 -1.95
C VAL A 63 -4.64 7.73 -2.20
N GLY A 64 -5.93 7.91 -1.93
CA GLY A 64 -6.94 6.87 -2.18
C GLY A 64 -7.00 6.46 -3.66
N ALA A 65 -7.05 7.43 -4.56
CA ALA A 65 -7.04 7.20 -6.00
C ALA A 65 -5.74 6.49 -6.45
N GLY A 66 -4.59 6.94 -5.96
CA GLY A 66 -3.29 6.31 -6.25
C GLY A 66 -3.24 4.84 -5.80
N LEU A 67 -3.79 4.51 -4.63
CA LEU A 67 -3.90 3.13 -4.15
C LEU A 67 -4.83 2.28 -5.03
N LEU A 68 -5.94 2.83 -5.53
CA LEU A 68 -6.82 2.12 -6.47
C LEU A 68 -6.15 1.86 -7.82
N VAL A 69 -5.41 2.84 -8.34
CA VAL A 69 -4.60 2.66 -9.57
C VAL A 69 -3.52 1.61 -9.34
N ALA A 70 -2.81 1.64 -8.21
CA ALA A 70 -1.83 0.63 -7.83
C ALA A 70 -2.48 -0.77 -7.69
N SER A 71 -3.68 -0.84 -7.10
CA SER A 71 -4.46 -2.08 -7.03
C SER A 71 -4.71 -2.67 -8.42
N ALA A 72 -5.25 -1.88 -9.35
CA ALA A 72 -5.50 -2.31 -10.72
C ALA A 72 -4.21 -2.76 -11.42
N GLY A 73 -3.14 -1.95 -11.30
CA GLY A 73 -1.83 -2.25 -11.91
C GLY A 73 -1.16 -3.51 -11.35
N THR A 74 -1.37 -3.84 -10.07
CA THR A 74 -0.79 -5.03 -9.44
C THR A 74 -1.63 -6.29 -9.65
N ALA A 75 -2.95 -6.15 -9.79
CA ALA A 75 -3.88 -7.29 -9.93
C ALA A 75 -3.96 -7.85 -11.36
N THR A 76 -3.75 -7.02 -12.39
CA THR A 76 -3.96 -7.39 -13.79
C THR A 76 -2.71 -7.98 -14.45
N THR A 77 -2.86 -8.57 -15.66
CA THR A 77 -1.78 -9.18 -16.46
C THR A 77 -1.82 -8.77 -17.93
N VAL A 78 -2.50 -7.65 -18.25
CA VAL A 78 -2.71 -7.19 -19.63
C VAL A 78 -1.40 -6.73 -20.30
N ALA A 79 -0.52 -6.07 -19.55
CA ALA A 79 0.78 -5.59 -20.03
C ALA A 79 1.90 -6.04 -19.07
N PRO A 80 2.37 -7.30 -19.13
CA PRO A 80 3.21 -7.91 -18.11
C PRO A 80 4.48 -7.12 -17.77
N ARG A 81 5.15 -6.52 -18.77
CA ARG A 81 6.37 -5.72 -18.54
C ARG A 81 6.08 -4.49 -17.68
N VAL A 82 5.07 -3.71 -18.05
CA VAL A 82 4.67 -2.49 -17.32
C VAL A 82 4.21 -2.86 -15.92
N GLN A 83 3.38 -3.90 -15.80
CA GLN A 83 2.85 -4.33 -14.51
C GLN A 83 3.92 -4.90 -13.59
N ASN A 84 4.95 -5.56 -14.11
CA ASN A 84 6.08 -5.99 -13.31
C ASN A 84 6.89 -4.80 -12.78
N VAL A 85 7.04 -3.73 -13.57
CA VAL A 85 7.64 -2.48 -13.07
C VAL A 85 6.78 -1.87 -11.96
N VAL A 86 5.46 -1.76 -12.18
CA VAL A 86 4.52 -1.27 -11.15
C VAL A 86 4.61 -2.12 -9.88
N ARG A 87 4.59 -3.44 -10.01
CA ARG A 87 4.73 -4.36 -8.86
C ARG A 87 6.07 -4.17 -8.15
N GLY A 88 7.16 -4.04 -8.90
CA GLY A 88 8.49 -3.77 -8.36
C GLY A 88 8.51 -2.49 -7.52
N VAL A 89 8.03 -1.38 -8.08
CA VAL A 89 8.00 -0.07 -7.41
C VAL A 89 7.06 -0.10 -6.19
N VAL A 90 5.82 -0.55 -6.36
CA VAL A 90 4.83 -0.59 -5.28
C VAL A 90 5.27 -1.53 -4.17
N GLY A 91 5.69 -2.76 -4.52
CA GLY A 91 6.09 -3.76 -3.54
C GLY A 91 7.32 -3.34 -2.74
N THR A 92 8.35 -2.80 -3.41
CA THR A 92 9.56 -2.29 -2.75
C THR A 92 9.23 -1.08 -1.87
N GLY A 93 8.40 -0.16 -2.34
CA GLY A 93 7.96 1.00 -1.54
C GLY A 93 7.21 0.58 -0.28
N LEU A 94 6.30 -0.39 -0.37
CA LEU A 94 5.60 -0.93 0.80
C LEU A 94 6.55 -1.62 1.78
N LEU A 95 7.52 -2.41 1.30
CA LEU A 95 8.51 -3.05 2.17
C LEU A 95 9.44 -2.03 2.83
N ALA A 96 9.88 -1.01 2.09
CA ALA A 96 10.65 0.10 2.64
C ALA A 96 9.86 0.83 3.74
N ARG A 97 8.56 1.13 3.50
CA ARG A 97 7.66 1.70 4.52
C ARG A 97 7.54 0.80 5.76
N ALA A 98 7.42 -0.51 5.57
CA ALA A 98 7.37 -1.46 6.67
C ALA A 98 8.68 -1.49 7.47
N ALA A 99 9.82 -1.46 6.81
CA ALA A 99 11.15 -1.46 7.44
C ALA A 99 11.42 -0.17 8.23
N LEU A 100 11.15 0.98 7.62
CA LEU A 100 11.37 2.29 8.27
C LEU A 100 10.43 2.49 9.46
N GLY A 101 9.19 2.04 9.36
CA GLY A 101 8.13 2.30 10.33
C GLY A 101 7.60 3.74 10.28
N GLY A 102 6.46 3.97 10.94
CA GLY A 102 5.78 5.26 10.88
C GLY A 102 6.58 6.40 11.48
N ARG A 103 7.22 6.20 12.62
CA ARG A 103 8.01 7.23 13.29
C ARG A 103 9.18 7.75 12.44
N ARG A 104 9.94 6.85 11.82
CA ARG A 104 11.07 7.28 10.95
C ARG A 104 10.56 7.92 9.67
N THR A 105 9.46 7.42 9.12
CA THR A 105 8.85 8.00 7.92
C THR A 105 8.37 9.42 8.17
N THR A 106 7.70 9.71 9.30
CA THR A 106 7.26 11.08 9.64
C THR A 106 8.45 12.03 9.81
N VAL A 107 9.52 11.58 10.49
CA VAL A 107 10.75 12.38 10.64
C VAL A 107 11.41 12.68 9.29
N LEU A 108 11.55 11.69 8.41
CA LEU A 108 12.12 11.86 7.07
C LEU A 108 11.31 12.83 6.20
N LEU A 109 10.01 12.91 6.41
CA LEU A 109 9.10 13.84 5.72
C LEU A 109 9.01 15.22 6.39
N GLY A 110 9.82 15.48 7.42
CA GLY A 110 9.80 16.75 8.15
C GLY A 110 8.51 16.99 8.95
N MET A 111 7.74 15.92 9.23
CA MET A 111 6.50 16.01 10.00
C MET A 111 6.79 15.99 11.52
N PRO A 112 5.90 16.54 12.34
CA PRO A 112 6.00 16.44 13.79
C PRO A 112 6.09 15.00 14.29
N ALA A 113 6.66 14.80 15.48
CA ALA A 113 6.74 13.47 16.09
C ALA A 113 5.34 12.87 16.26
N PRO A 114 5.12 11.63 15.82
CA PRO A 114 3.81 11.01 15.88
C PRO A 114 3.44 10.62 17.30
N SER A 115 2.13 10.52 17.56
CA SER A 115 1.57 10.12 18.85
C SER A 115 1.99 8.69 19.27
N ALA A 116 1.96 8.43 20.58
CA ALA A 116 2.23 7.10 21.12
C ALA A 116 1.20 6.05 20.63
N THR A 117 -0.04 6.46 20.39
CA THR A 117 -1.09 5.59 19.81
C THR A 117 -0.72 5.13 18.42
N PHE A 118 -0.34 6.07 17.53
CA PHE A 118 0.11 5.75 16.18
C PHE A 118 1.33 4.83 16.19
N VAL A 119 2.36 5.13 16.98
CA VAL A 119 3.57 4.32 17.06
C VAL A 119 3.26 2.88 17.45
N ARG A 120 2.35 2.69 18.40
CA ARG A 120 1.91 1.36 18.86
C ARG A 120 1.11 0.63 17.78
N LEU A 121 0.16 1.30 17.11
CA LEU A 121 -0.63 0.72 16.02
C LEU A 121 0.26 0.42 14.80
N ASP A 122 1.18 1.31 14.46
CA ASP A 122 2.14 1.09 13.40
C ASP A 122 2.95 -0.19 13.64
N ALA A 123 3.52 -0.35 14.83
CA ALA A 123 4.33 -1.52 15.15
C ALA A 123 3.53 -2.84 15.15
N ARG A 124 2.28 -2.82 15.64
CA ARG A 124 1.48 -4.03 15.84
C ARG A 124 0.59 -4.40 14.66
N ALA A 125 0.16 -3.43 13.88
CA ALA A 125 -0.81 -3.63 12.80
C ALA A 125 -0.32 -3.13 11.45
N TYR A 126 0.05 -1.84 11.32
CA TYR A 126 0.30 -1.25 9.99
C TYR A 126 1.58 -1.79 9.36
N ARG A 127 2.67 -1.89 10.10
CA ARG A 127 3.94 -2.44 9.58
C ARG A 127 3.80 -3.89 9.10
N PRO A 128 3.25 -4.84 9.89
CA PRO A 128 3.07 -6.20 9.40
C PRO A 128 2.10 -6.28 8.23
N LEU A 129 0.99 -5.51 8.24
CA LEU A 129 0.06 -5.46 7.12
C LEU A 129 0.73 -4.97 5.83
N VAL A 130 1.45 -3.86 5.91
CA VAL A 130 2.15 -3.27 4.75
C VAL A 130 3.27 -4.19 4.27
N ALA A 131 3.97 -4.91 5.17
CA ALA A 131 4.97 -5.91 4.81
C ALA A 131 4.35 -7.08 4.03
N VAL A 132 3.22 -7.60 4.51
CA VAL A 132 2.48 -8.68 3.82
C VAL A 132 2.00 -8.22 2.45
N LEU A 133 1.44 -7.01 2.35
CA LEU A 133 1.01 -6.46 1.06
C LEU A 133 2.20 -6.27 0.11
N GLY A 134 3.32 -5.73 0.58
CA GLY A 134 4.52 -5.56 -0.23
C GLY A 134 5.08 -6.90 -0.74
N ALA A 135 5.15 -7.91 0.11
CA ALA A 135 5.55 -9.26 -0.27
C ALA A 135 4.56 -9.88 -1.28
N ALA A 136 3.26 -9.71 -1.08
CA ALA A 136 2.23 -10.19 -2.00
C ALA A 136 2.32 -9.52 -3.39
N VAL A 137 2.58 -8.20 -3.43
CA VAL A 137 2.81 -7.48 -4.68
C VAL A 137 4.01 -8.04 -5.43
N LEU A 138 5.15 -8.24 -4.77
CA LEU A 138 6.36 -8.79 -5.39
C LEU A 138 6.18 -10.25 -5.83
N ALA A 139 5.46 -11.05 -5.04
CA ALA A 139 5.12 -12.42 -5.42
C ALA A 139 4.25 -12.49 -6.71
N GLY A 140 3.53 -11.41 -7.02
CA GLY A 140 2.75 -11.27 -8.25
C GLY A 140 3.56 -11.04 -9.53
N ILE A 141 4.89 -10.83 -9.44
CA ILE A 141 5.77 -10.63 -10.59
C ILE A 141 5.85 -11.92 -11.41
N GLU A 142 5.64 -11.81 -12.72
CA GLU A 142 5.65 -12.95 -13.65
C GLU A 142 6.85 -12.89 -14.62
N PRO A 143 7.37 -14.04 -15.03
CA PRO A 143 8.34 -14.08 -16.10
C PRO A 143 7.76 -13.50 -17.40
N VAL A 144 8.48 -12.57 -18.01
CA VAL A 144 8.08 -12.05 -19.33
C VAL A 144 8.64 -13.00 -20.39
N PRO A 145 7.81 -13.56 -21.30
CA PRO A 145 8.30 -14.40 -22.39
C PRO A 145 9.33 -13.62 -23.22
N THR A 146 10.53 -14.17 -23.36
CA THR A 146 11.54 -13.64 -24.27
C THR A 146 11.23 -14.13 -25.68
N CYS A 147 11.41 -13.29 -26.69
CA CYS A 147 11.13 -13.61 -28.11
C CYS A 147 11.86 -14.87 -28.63
N ARG A 148 12.77 -15.44 -27.85
CA ARG A 148 13.50 -16.68 -28.19
C ARG A 148 12.60 -17.92 -28.15
N ALA A 149 11.50 -17.92 -27.39
CA ALA A 149 10.58 -19.05 -27.27
C ALA A 149 9.56 -19.14 -28.42
N LEU A 150 9.50 -18.13 -29.32
CA LEU A 150 8.60 -18.12 -30.48
C LEU A 150 9.28 -18.62 -31.75
N ARG A 151 10.53 -19.06 -31.71
CA ARG A 151 11.28 -19.58 -32.89
C ARG A 151 11.67 -21.07 -32.75
N ALA A 152 11.15 -21.77 -31.76
CA ALA A 152 11.25 -23.21 -31.59
C ALA A 152 9.89 -23.88 -31.76
#